data_2925d9ddd713c8098b61e28c39f47da7
#
_entry.id   2925d9ddd713c8098b61e28c39f47da7
#
_cell.length_a   1.000
_cell.length_b   1.000
_cell.length_c   1.000
_cell.angle_alpha   90.00
_cell.angle_beta   90.00
_cell.angle_gamma   90.00
#
_symmetry.space_group_name_H-M   'P 1'
#
loop_
_entity.id
_entity.type
_entity.pdbx_description
1 polymer ?
#
loop_
_entity_poly.entity_id
_entity_poly.type
_entity_poly.pdbx_seq_one_letter_code
_entity_poly.pdbx_strand_id
1 'polypeptide(L)'
;MAKGTDPDKKEKFVEIIRTTLEDIAANGIDRKALDAGINCMEFRYREADFSSWPKGLMYSLAVFGNWLYSDEKAFAQVQALPVFEKLKELAGQGYFEELIRKYLLDNTHGSVITLVPSKGLAARKEKALEEKLQAHLESLSQEEKEALVQKTKALEAYQEAPEEPGAEKCIPMLKREDIRKEAAGFSNEPLDVDGSLFLYHEVPTNGIAYLDLMFDLKDLAPEKVPYLGLLKSVLGYVDTAHYTYGELSNEINAETGGINIGIEVFDHVDSTEDYDAMFSVRGKVMYPKIDVLFRMIREILNTSSLEDTKRLYEIIARVKSRAQANLVSAGHCTAVLRGASYSSPMAAFQEGMSGIAYYQFIEGLEKNFDTRKEELVKELNSLMTEILRPEYLKISYTGERESLDEIMKQVKALKHTFHTESVDITEKSISCEKKNEGFTTSGQVQYVARTGNFRKKGYEYTGALDILKVILSYDYLWMNLRVKGGAYGCMSGFKRSGESYFVSYRDPHLKRTLDVYEGIPAYVRDFQADEREMTKYIIGTISGKDVPEHLRCREVFPKLPGSAALQRK
;
A
#
# COMPACT_ATOMS: atom_id res chain seq x y z
N MET A 1 12.88 18.32 3.40
CA MET A 1 12.46 18.67 2.03
C MET A 1 11.11 19.38 2.07
N ALA A 2 10.98 20.55 1.43
CA ALA A 2 9.69 21.21 1.24
C ALA A 2 9.26 21.07 -0.23
N LYS A 3 7.96 20.87 -0.46
CA LYS A 3 7.33 20.79 -1.79
C LYS A 3 6.12 21.73 -1.85
N GLY A 4 5.86 22.36 -3.00
CA GLY A 4 4.74 23.27 -3.18
C GLY A 4 4.90 24.60 -2.45
N THR A 5 6.14 25.02 -2.21
CA THR A 5 6.48 26.31 -1.61
C THR A 5 7.10 27.23 -2.64
N ASP A 6 6.99 28.52 -2.41
CA ASP A 6 7.55 29.54 -3.32
C ASP A 6 9.09 29.62 -3.18
N PRO A 7 9.82 29.84 -4.28
CA PRO A 7 11.29 29.90 -4.26
C PRO A 7 11.87 31.00 -3.37
N ASP A 8 11.13 32.12 -3.18
CA ASP A 8 11.51 33.25 -2.32
C ASP A 8 11.52 32.89 -0.83
N LYS A 9 10.88 31.77 -0.42
CA LYS A 9 10.87 31.28 0.95
C LYS A 9 12.05 30.40 1.32
N LYS A 10 13.06 30.29 0.44
CA LYS A 10 14.25 29.46 0.67
C LYS A 10 14.99 29.82 1.95
N GLU A 11 15.30 31.11 2.13
CA GLU A 11 16.02 31.61 3.30
C GLU A 11 15.23 31.32 4.59
N LYS A 12 13.93 31.59 4.58
CA LYS A 12 13.04 31.30 5.72
C LYS A 12 12.96 29.81 6.03
N PHE A 13 12.97 28.96 5.02
CA PHE A 13 13.00 27.49 5.21
C PHE A 13 14.28 27.05 5.92
N VAL A 14 15.44 27.58 5.52
CA VAL A 14 16.73 27.28 6.15
C VAL A 14 16.77 27.81 7.57
N GLU A 15 16.30 29.04 7.80
CA GLU A 15 16.21 29.69 9.10
C GLU A 15 15.37 28.86 10.09
N ILE A 16 14.16 28.43 9.68
CA ILE A 16 13.28 27.61 10.52
C ILE A 16 13.99 26.30 10.95
N ILE A 17 14.64 25.61 10.01
CA ILE A 17 15.35 24.38 10.34
C ILE A 17 16.48 24.69 11.34
N ARG A 18 17.26 25.72 11.08
CA ARG A 18 18.42 26.04 11.91
C ARG A 18 18.01 26.48 13.31
N THR A 19 17.06 27.42 13.42
CA THR A 19 16.58 27.89 14.72
C THR A 19 15.91 26.79 15.54
N THR A 20 15.16 25.88 14.88
CA THR A 20 14.59 24.70 15.56
C THR A 20 15.68 23.78 16.09
N LEU A 21 16.71 23.48 15.32
CA LEU A 21 17.82 22.64 15.76
C LEU A 21 18.64 23.32 16.88
N GLU A 22 18.85 24.63 16.81
CA GLU A 22 19.52 25.43 17.84
C GLU A 22 18.71 25.43 19.14
N ASP A 23 17.38 25.58 19.05
CA ASP A 23 16.48 25.53 20.20
C ASP A 23 16.50 24.14 20.87
N ILE A 24 16.34 23.08 20.09
CA ILE A 24 16.44 21.70 20.60
C ILE A 24 17.80 21.44 21.24
N ALA A 25 18.88 21.86 20.61
CA ALA A 25 20.21 21.66 21.16
C ALA A 25 20.46 22.46 22.46
N ALA A 26 19.81 23.61 22.64
CA ALA A 26 19.95 24.47 23.81
C ALA A 26 19.00 24.06 24.96
N ASN A 27 17.75 23.75 24.65
CA ASN A 27 16.68 23.55 25.62
C ASN A 27 16.32 22.07 25.86
N GLY A 28 16.88 21.15 25.07
CA GLY A 28 16.66 19.70 25.13
C GLY A 28 15.52 19.22 24.22
N ILE A 29 15.54 17.93 23.95
CA ILE A 29 14.50 17.21 23.21
C ILE A 29 13.37 16.86 24.20
N ASP A 30 12.11 16.96 23.74
CA ASP A 30 10.99 16.41 24.50
C ASP A 30 11.25 14.93 24.83
N ARG A 31 11.35 14.64 26.13
CA ARG A 31 11.75 13.31 26.62
C ARG A 31 10.76 12.22 26.19
N LYS A 32 9.46 12.51 26.23
CA LYS A 32 8.43 11.53 25.84
C LYS A 32 8.50 11.23 24.33
N ALA A 33 8.71 12.26 23.51
CA ALA A 33 8.86 12.08 22.06
C ALA A 33 10.13 11.28 21.71
N LEU A 34 11.24 11.50 22.43
CA LEU A 34 12.48 10.76 22.24
C LEU A 34 12.32 9.28 22.63
N ASP A 35 11.74 9.00 23.81
CA ASP A 35 11.47 7.65 24.28
C ASP A 35 10.53 6.91 23.31
N ALA A 36 9.49 7.59 22.81
CA ALA A 36 8.59 7.06 21.79
C ALA A 36 9.33 6.69 20.50
N GLY A 37 10.23 7.55 20.04
CA GLY A 37 11.06 7.28 18.85
C GLY A 37 11.96 6.06 19.03
N ILE A 38 12.65 5.94 20.16
CA ILE A 38 13.52 4.80 20.47
C ILE A 38 12.70 3.51 20.55
N ASN A 39 11.57 3.51 21.27
CA ASN A 39 10.71 2.35 21.40
C ASN A 39 10.11 1.91 20.07
N CYS A 40 9.68 2.84 19.23
CA CYS A 40 9.18 2.54 17.88
C CYS A 40 10.24 1.83 17.02
N MET A 41 11.48 2.30 17.07
CA MET A 41 12.59 1.69 16.33
C MET A 41 12.95 0.31 16.87
N GLU A 42 13.01 0.16 18.19
CA GLU A 42 13.26 -1.14 18.85
C GLU A 42 12.16 -2.14 18.53
N PHE A 43 10.88 -1.73 18.58
CA PHE A 43 9.76 -2.60 18.24
C PHE A 43 9.88 -3.13 16.80
N ARG A 44 10.12 -2.25 15.84
CA ARG A 44 10.34 -2.62 14.43
C ARG A 44 11.50 -3.59 14.26
N TYR A 45 12.56 -3.36 15.01
CA TYR A 45 13.74 -4.24 14.97
C TYR A 45 13.42 -5.64 15.52
N ARG A 46 12.68 -5.75 16.65
CA ARG A 46 12.24 -7.02 17.25
C ARG A 46 11.26 -7.77 16.35
N GLU A 47 10.31 -7.07 15.77
CA GLU A 47 9.30 -7.62 14.87
C GLU A 47 9.93 -8.15 13.59
N ALA A 48 10.93 -7.45 13.06
CA ALA A 48 11.62 -7.75 11.81
C ALA A 48 10.63 -8.01 10.65
N ASP A 49 9.64 -7.12 10.54
CA ASP A 49 8.67 -7.15 9.45
C ASP A 49 9.26 -6.51 8.19
N PHE A 50 9.61 -7.33 7.24
CA PHE A 50 10.09 -6.91 5.91
C PHE A 50 9.03 -7.07 4.83
N SER A 51 7.74 -7.15 5.24
CA SER A 51 6.62 -7.35 4.31
C SER A 51 6.80 -8.64 3.47
N SER A 52 6.76 -8.54 2.14
CA SER A 52 6.92 -9.68 1.24
C SER A 52 8.37 -10.14 1.00
N TRP A 53 9.36 -9.42 1.56
CA TRP A 53 10.76 -9.77 1.39
C TRP A 53 11.21 -10.88 2.35
N PRO A 54 11.94 -11.90 1.87
CA PRO A 54 12.48 -12.93 2.75
C PRO A 54 13.41 -12.33 3.82
N LYS A 55 13.20 -12.69 5.09
CA LYS A 55 14.01 -12.17 6.21
C LYS A 55 15.51 -12.42 6.00
N GLY A 56 15.89 -13.61 5.51
CA GLY A 56 17.29 -13.93 5.23
C GLY A 56 17.93 -12.99 4.21
N LEU A 57 17.22 -12.63 3.15
CA LEU A 57 17.70 -11.65 2.17
C LEU A 57 17.93 -10.28 2.82
N MET A 58 16.97 -9.80 3.61
CA MET A 58 17.06 -8.48 4.24
C MET A 58 18.20 -8.42 5.26
N TYR A 59 18.39 -9.47 6.06
CA TYR A 59 19.53 -9.56 6.96
C TYR A 59 20.87 -9.67 6.20
N SER A 60 20.91 -10.41 5.10
CA SER A 60 22.11 -10.47 4.26
C SER A 60 22.48 -9.10 3.70
N LEU A 61 21.50 -8.34 3.21
CA LEU A 61 21.75 -6.96 2.73
C LEU A 61 22.24 -6.03 3.85
N ALA A 62 21.71 -6.17 5.07
CA ALA A 62 22.16 -5.40 6.23
C ALA A 62 23.61 -5.78 6.61
N VAL A 63 23.95 -7.07 6.59
CA VAL A 63 25.32 -7.56 6.82
C VAL A 63 26.27 -7.01 5.75
N PHE A 64 25.92 -7.14 4.47
CA PHE A 64 26.76 -6.62 3.37
C PHE A 64 26.98 -5.11 3.46
N GLY A 65 25.98 -4.35 3.87
CA GLY A 65 26.08 -2.90 4.04
C GLY A 65 27.22 -2.46 4.97
N ASN A 66 27.55 -3.28 5.96
CA ASN A 66 28.68 -3.05 6.87
C ASN A 66 29.94 -3.80 6.43
N TRP A 67 29.79 -5.04 5.98
CA TRP A 67 30.92 -5.91 5.64
C TRP A 67 31.78 -5.37 4.52
N LEU A 68 31.18 -4.68 3.54
CA LEU A 68 31.92 -3.98 2.47
C LEU A 68 32.97 -2.97 2.99
N TYR A 69 32.84 -2.49 4.22
CA TYR A 69 33.72 -1.49 4.82
C TYR A 69 34.53 -2.00 6.01
N SER A 70 34.09 -3.07 6.67
CA SER A 70 34.77 -3.61 7.85
C SER A 70 34.32 -5.05 8.16
N ASP A 71 35.27 -5.99 8.14
CA ASP A 71 35.02 -7.40 8.51
C ASP A 71 34.57 -7.53 9.96
N GLU A 72 35.16 -6.73 10.87
CA GLU A 72 34.83 -6.76 12.30
C GLU A 72 33.41 -6.26 12.61
N LYS A 73 32.84 -5.42 11.74
CA LYS A 73 31.51 -4.81 11.93
C LYS A 73 30.42 -5.42 11.04
N ALA A 74 30.69 -6.53 10.38
CA ALA A 74 29.75 -7.17 9.46
C ALA A 74 28.35 -7.35 10.07
N PHE A 75 28.25 -7.79 11.31
CA PHE A 75 26.97 -8.08 12.00
C PHE A 75 26.44 -6.94 12.88
N ALA A 76 27.05 -5.76 12.88
CA ALA A 76 26.70 -4.68 13.81
C ALA A 76 25.22 -4.25 13.68
N GLN A 77 24.65 -4.23 12.47
CA GLN A 77 23.25 -3.87 12.26
C GLN A 77 22.28 -4.99 12.67
N VAL A 78 22.72 -6.24 12.67
CA VAL A 78 21.88 -7.39 13.06
C VAL A 78 21.90 -7.61 14.57
N GLN A 79 22.89 -7.07 15.26
CA GLN A 79 23.09 -7.18 16.72
C GLN A 79 22.77 -5.87 17.46
N ALA A 80 21.73 -5.13 17.02
CA ALA A 80 21.48 -3.78 17.52
C ALA A 80 20.64 -3.71 18.81
N LEU A 81 20.12 -4.83 19.36
CA LEU A 81 19.30 -4.79 20.59
C LEU A 81 20.02 -4.12 21.77
N PRO A 82 21.30 -4.44 22.10
CA PRO A 82 22.00 -3.76 23.18
C PRO A 82 22.20 -2.26 22.94
N VAL A 83 22.19 -1.83 21.67
CA VAL A 83 22.31 -0.42 21.33
C VAL A 83 21.05 0.35 21.73
N PHE A 84 19.85 -0.23 21.58
CA PHE A 84 18.62 0.41 22.01
C PHE A 84 18.57 0.62 23.52
N GLU A 85 19.03 -0.35 24.30
CA GLU A 85 19.14 -0.20 25.76
C GLU A 85 20.07 0.94 26.16
N LYS A 86 21.25 0.98 25.53
CA LYS A 86 22.20 2.07 25.73
C LYS A 86 21.66 3.43 25.30
N LEU A 87 20.90 3.50 24.20
CA LEU A 87 20.27 4.75 23.75
C LEU A 87 19.24 5.26 24.74
N LYS A 88 18.46 4.37 25.38
CA LYS A 88 17.52 4.75 26.46
C LYS A 88 18.23 5.36 27.65
N GLU A 89 19.37 4.81 28.05
CA GLU A 89 20.20 5.37 29.12
C GLU A 89 20.76 6.74 28.74
N LEU A 90 21.31 6.87 27.54
CA LEU A 90 21.93 8.10 27.04
C LEU A 90 20.94 9.22 26.75
N ALA A 91 19.67 8.88 26.48
CA ALA A 91 18.62 9.84 26.16
C ALA A 91 18.37 10.88 27.28
N GLY A 92 18.66 10.54 28.54
CA GLY A 92 18.58 11.48 29.67
C GLY A 92 19.84 12.27 29.95
N GLN A 93 20.89 12.09 29.15
CA GLN A 93 22.22 12.64 29.44
C GLN A 93 22.65 13.71 28.40
N GLY A 94 21.76 14.21 27.57
CA GLY A 94 22.06 15.22 26.55
C GLY A 94 22.80 14.67 25.31
N TYR A 95 22.88 13.36 25.16
CA TYR A 95 23.60 12.71 24.05
C TYR A 95 23.04 13.07 22.68
N PHE A 96 21.73 13.12 22.53
CA PHE A 96 21.11 13.45 21.25
C PHE A 96 21.27 14.93 20.91
N GLU A 97 21.24 15.82 21.88
CA GLU A 97 21.51 17.25 21.73
C GLU A 97 22.97 17.48 21.28
N GLU A 98 23.91 16.71 21.82
CA GLU A 98 25.30 16.75 21.38
C GLU A 98 25.47 16.26 19.94
N LEU A 99 24.76 15.19 19.54
CA LEU A 99 24.76 14.73 18.14
C LEU A 99 24.20 15.78 17.19
N ILE A 100 23.14 16.50 17.59
CA ILE A 100 22.59 17.61 16.78
C ILE A 100 23.63 18.71 16.61
N ARG A 101 24.30 19.15 17.68
CA ARG A 101 25.36 20.16 17.59
C ARG A 101 26.45 19.69 16.63
N LYS A 102 27.04 18.53 16.90
CA LYS A 102 28.22 18.03 16.19
C LYS A 102 27.97 17.74 14.72
N TYR A 103 26.85 17.08 14.38
CA TYR A 103 26.62 16.55 13.03
C TYR A 103 25.69 17.40 12.17
N LEU A 104 24.89 18.29 12.77
CA LEU A 104 23.94 19.12 12.03
C LEU A 104 24.29 20.60 12.10
N LEU A 105 24.53 21.16 13.29
CA LEU A 105 24.76 22.60 13.45
C LEU A 105 26.20 23.01 13.11
N ASP A 106 27.18 22.26 13.59
CA ASP A 106 28.61 22.51 13.36
C ASP A 106 29.09 21.96 12.01
N ASN A 107 28.26 21.22 11.30
CA ASN A 107 28.58 20.64 10.02
C ASN A 107 28.56 21.72 8.92
N THR A 108 29.71 22.02 8.38
CA THR A 108 29.89 22.97 7.27
C THR A 108 29.67 22.33 5.88
N HIS A 109 29.59 20.99 5.80
CA HIS A 109 29.39 20.26 4.55
C HIS A 109 27.89 20.08 4.30
N GLY A 110 27.25 21.10 3.76
CA GLY A 110 25.83 21.10 3.45
C GLY A 110 25.50 21.88 2.17
N SER A 111 24.41 21.52 1.52
CA SER A 111 23.90 22.24 0.36
C SER A 111 22.39 22.41 0.42
N VAL A 112 21.90 23.52 -0.12
CA VAL A 112 20.47 23.78 -0.29
C VAL A 112 20.17 23.89 -1.78
N ILE A 113 19.39 22.97 -2.30
CA ILE A 113 18.99 22.92 -3.71
C ILE A 113 17.55 23.35 -3.84
N THR A 114 17.30 24.38 -4.68
CA THR A 114 15.95 24.85 -5.01
C THR A 114 15.62 24.47 -6.44
N LEU A 115 14.59 23.65 -6.63
CA LEU A 115 14.06 23.30 -7.94
C LEU A 115 12.89 24.23 -8.27
N VAL A 116 13.09 25.10 -9.25
CA VAL A 116 12.08 26.05 -9.70
C VAL A 116 11.42 25.52 -10.98
N PRO A 117 10.08 25.43 -11.04
CA PRO A 117 9.39 25.02 -12.25
C PRO A 117 9.60 26.06 -13.36
N SER A 118 9.93 25.62 -14.55
CA SER A 118 10.08 26.46 -15.75
C SER A 118 9.04 26.05 -16.79
N LYS A 119 8.05 26.91 -16.99
CA LYS A 119 7.01 26.69 -18.02
C LYS A 119 7.65 26.49 -19.40
N GLY A 120 7.22 25.46 -20.11
CA GLY A 120 7.69 25.14 -21.45
C GLY A 120 9.11 24.53 -21.53
N LEU A 121 9.74 24.18 -20.38
CA LEU A 121 11.08 23.58 -20.40
C LEU A 121 11.10 22.25 -21.17
N ALA A 122 10.08 21.40 -20.99
CA ALA A 122 9.97 20.14 -21.70
C ALA A 122 9.91 20.36 -23.22
N ALA A 123 9.00 21.23 -23.67
CA ALA A 123 8.86 21.56 -25.08
C ALA A 123 10.14 22.16 -25.70
N ARG A 124 10.84 23.04 -24.93
CA ARG A 124 12.15 23.57 -25.39
C ARG A 124 13.21 22.51 -25.51
N LYS A 125 13.28 21.57 -24.57
CA LYS A 125 14.23 20.44 -24.61
C LYS A 125 13.92 19.49 -25.76
N GLU A 126 12.64 19.18 -25.98
CA GLU A 126 12.18 18.34 -27.06
C GLU A 126 12.53 18.95 -28.42
N LYS A 127 12.20 20.22 -28.62
CA LYS A 127 12.56 20.97 -29.83
C LYS A 127 14.07 21.01 -30.06
N ALA A 128 14.85 21.30 -29.01
CA ALA A 128 16.31 21.31 -29.11
C ALA A 128 16.89 19.92 -29.44
N LEU A 129 16.28 18.84 -28.93
CA LEU A 129 16.64 17.49 -29.28
C LEU A 129 16.30 17.17 -30.74
N GLU A 130 15.09 17.54 -31.17
CA GLU A 130 14.63 17.35 -32.54
C GLU A 130 15.54 18.09 -33.54
N GLU A 131 15.85 19.36 -33.29
CA GLU A 131 16.79 20.15 -34.10
C GLU A 131 18.18 19.50 -34.15
N LYS A 132 18.69 18.99 -33.02
CA LYS A 132 19.96 18.27 -32.96
C LYS A 132 19.94 16.98 -33.78
N LEU A 133 18.87 16.19 -33.65
CA LEU A 133 18.72 14.95 -34.40
C LEU A 133 18.55 15.21 -35.89
N GLN A 134 17.80 16.24 -36.27
CA GLN A 134 17.62 16.65 -37.66
C GLN A 134 18.96 17.10 -38.28
N ALA A 135 19.71 17.97 -37.58
CA ALA A 135 21.02 18.39 -38.02
C ALA A 135 22.00 17.21 -38.16
N HIS A 136 21.95 16.26 -37.24
CA HIS A 136 22.74 15.04 -37.34
C HIS A 136 22.36 14.21 -38.56
N LEU A 137 21.04 14.00 -38.77
CA LEU A 137 20.53 13.27 -39.91
C LEU A 137 20.94 13.91 -41.26
N GLU A 138 20.94 15.25 -41.34
CA GLU A 138 21.37 16.01 -42.52
C GLU A 138 22.89 15.92 -42.75
N SER A 139 23.67 15.78 -41.68
CA SER A 139 25.14 15.63 -41.78
C SER A 139 25.56 14.25 -42.24
N LEU A 140 24.72 13.24 -42.15
CA LEU A 140 25.04 11.87 -42.58
C LEU A 140 24.97 11.73 -44.09
N SER A 141 25.96 11.05 -44.67
CA SER A 141 25.94 10.59 -46.06
C SER A 141 24.84 9.54 -46.25
N GLN A 142 24.52 9.26 -47.50
CA GLN A 142 23.51 8.21 -47.83
C GLN A 142 24.00 6.84 -47.35
N GLU A 143 25.28 6.54 -47.48
CA GLU A 143 25.90 5.30 -46.98
C GLU A 143 25.80 5.15 -45.48
N GLU A 144 26.04 6.23 -44.72
CA GLU A 144 25.91 6.22 -43.26
C GLU A 144 24.46 6.03 -42.80
N LYS A 145 23.50 6.64 -43.51
CA LYS A 145 22.07 6.43 -43.24
C LYS A 145 21.67 4.98 -43.46
N GLU A 146 22.10 4.38 -44.57
CA GLU A 146 21.86 2.98 -44.86
C GLU A 146 22.53 2.06 -43.83
N ALA A 147 23.74 2.34 -43.44
CA ALA A 147 24.45 1.61 -42.39
C ALA A 147 23.71 1.69 -41.04
N LEU A 148 23.17 2.86 -40.68
CA LEU A 148 22.37 3.04 -39.48
C LEU A 148 21.09 2.21 -39.49
N VAL A 149 20.39 2.21 -40.62
CA VAL A 149 19.18 1.37 -40.84
C VAL A 149 19.52 -0.11 -40.72
N GLN A 150 20.62 -0.56 -41.34
CA GLN A 150 21.06 -1.96 -41.24
C GLN A 150 21.44 -2.35 -39.82
N LYS A 151 22.12 -1.47 -39.10
CA LYS A 151 22.47 -1.68 -37.69
C LYS A 151 21.22 -1.80 -36.82
N THR A 152 20.21 -0.96 -37.06
CA THR A 152 18.94 -1.02 -36.31
C THR A 152 18.21 -2.33 -36.61
N LYS A 153 18.08 -2.72 -37.88
CA LYS A 153 17.50 -4.00 -38.26
C LYS A 153 18.23 -5.22 -37.70
N ALA A 154 19.56 -5.15 -37.63
CA ALA A 154 20.38 -6.20 -37.02
C ALA A 154 20.14 -6.29 -35.52
N LEU A 155 19.98 -5.14 -34.84
CA LEU A 155 19.62 -5.11 -33.42
C LEU A 155 18.24 -5.67 -33.15
N GLU A 156 17.25 -5.30 -33.98
CA GLU A 156 15.88 -5.85 -33.90
C GLU A 156 15.88 -7.38 -34.11
N ALA A 157 16.59 -7.85 -35.16
CA ALA A 157 16.74 -9.26 -35.42
C ALA A 157 17.44 -10.02 -34.26
N TYR A 158 18.47 -9.41 -33.66
CA TYR A 158 19.14 -9.98 -32.49
C TYR A 158 18.21 -10.08 -31.27
N GLN A 159 17.40 -9.06 -31.03
CA GLN A 159 16.43 -9.03 -29.92
C GLN A 159 15.27 -10.02 -30.11
N GLU A 160 14.94 -10.35 -31.36
CA GLU A 160 13.88 -11.29 -31.72
C GLU A 160 14.39 -12.72 -31.95
N ALA A 161 15.71 -12.90 -32.08
CA ALA A 161 16.30 -14.22 -32.30
C ALA A 161 16.05 -15.12 -31.07
N PRO A 162 15.63 -16.37 -31.27
CA PRO A 162 15.58 -17.35 -30.20
C PRO A 162 17.00 -17.57 -29.67
N GLU A 163 17.11 -17.82 -28.37
CA GLU A 163 18.39 -18.20 -27.74
C GLU A 163 18.95 -19.49 -28.39
N GLU A 164 20.27 -19.65 -28.35
CA GLU A 164 20.91 -20.88 -28.83
C GLU A 164 20.33 -22.09 -28.11
N PRO A 165 19.89 -23.14 -28.84
CA PRO A 165 19.26 -24.31 -28.24
C PRO A 165 20.17 -24.96 -27.19
N GLY A 166 19.73 -24.96 -25.95
CA GLY A 166 20.43 -25.56 -24.83
C GLY A 166 21.29 -24.61 -23.99
N ALA A 167 21.46 -23.35 -24.38
CA ALA A 167 22.17 -22.36 -23.58
C ALA A 167 21.53 -22.20 -22.18
N GLU A 168 20.18 -22.23 -22.13
CA GLU A 168 19.41 -22.14 -20.91
C GLU A 168 19.60 -23.35 -19.95
N LYS A 169 20.14 -24.48 -20.43
CA LYS A 169 20.34 -25.70 -19.61
C LYS A 169 21.42 -25.54 -18.54
N CYS A 170 22.30 -24.55 -18.67
CA CYS A 170 23.29 -24.23 -17.64
C CYS A 170 22.66 -23.60 -16.38
N ILE A 171 21.43 -23.06 -16.48
CA ILE A 171 20.72 -22.47 -15.36
C ILE A 171 19.99 -23.60 -14.62
N PRO A 172 20.27 -23.82 -13.30
CA PRO A 172 19.56 -24.83 -12.53
C PRO A 172 18.07 -24.45 -12.41
N MET A 173 17.22 -25.41 -12.67
CA MET A 173 15.77 -25.26 -12.57
C MET A 173 15.18 -26.19 -11.52
N LEU A 174 14.18 -25.70 -10.80
CA LEU A 174 13.29 -26.53 -9.99
C LEU A 174 12.45 -27.42 -10.92
N LYS A 175 12.11 -28.60 -10.42
CA LYS A 175 11.20 -29.53 -11.09
C LYS A 175 9.79 -29.41 -10.53
N ARG A 176 8.79 -29.93 -11.23
CA ARG A 176 7.40 -29.95 -10.73
C ARG A 176 7.25 -30.74 -9.43
N GLU A 177 8.11 -31.75 -9.23
CA GLU A 177 8.15 -32.58 -8.03
C GLU A 177 8.62 -31.81 -6.79
N ASP A 178 9.38 -30.72 -6.98
CA ASP A 178 9.85 -29.85 -5.90
C ASP A 178 8.74 -28.95 -5.35
N ILE A 179 7.61 -28.85 -6.06
CA ILE A 179 6.45 -28.05 -5.64
C ILE A 179 5.70 -28.79 -4.54
N ARG A 180 5.46 -28.11 -3.43
CA ARG A 180 4.60 -28.64 -2.35
C ARG A 180 3.19 -28.83 -2.87
N LYS A 181 2.62 -30.02 -2.69
CA LYS A 181 1.26 -30.36 -3.12
C LYS A 181 0.18 -29.75 -2.23
N GLU A 182 0.53 -29.46 -0.98
CA GLU A 182 -0.38 -28.92 0.02
C GLU A 182 0.07 -27.51 0.43
N ALA A 183 -0.90 -26.60 0.55
CA ALA A 183 -0.65 -25.29 1.13
C ALA A 183 -0.37 -25.42 2.63
N ALA A 184 0.44 -24.51 3.18
CA ALA A 184 0.61 -24.43 4.63
C ALA A 184 -0.73 -24.15 5.31
N GLY A 185 -1.08 -24.96 6.31
CA GLY A 185 -2.27 -24.75 7.12
C GLY A 185 -2.15 -23.50 8.01
N PHE A 186 -3.30 -22.92 8.35
CA PHE A 186 -3.37 -21.83 9.32
C PHE A 186 -3.97 -22.36 10.63
N SER A 187 -3.41 -21.96 11.78
CA SER A 187 -4.08 -22.09 13.05
C SER A 187 -5.27 -21.12 13.07
N ASN A 188 -6.47 -21.65 13.29
CA ASN A 188 -7.69 -20.84 13.27
C ASN A 188 -8.71 -21.46 14.23
N GLU A 189 -8.76 -20.95 15.46
CA GLU A 189 -9.66 -21.41 16.51
C GLU A 189 -10.79 -20.37 16.67
N PRO A 190 -12.03 -20.67 16.23
CA PRO A 190 -13.16 -19.78 16.44
C PRO A 190 -13.64 -19.88 17.89
N LEU A 191 -13.73 -18.74 18.55
CA LEU A 191 -14.23 -18.56 19.91
C LEU A 191 -15.39 -17.57 19.89
N ASP A 192 -16.14 -17.50 20.97
CA ASP A 192 -17.21 -16.52 21.18
C ASP A 192 -16.84 -15.57 22.33
N VAL A 193 -17.02 -14.26 22.10
CA VAL A 193 -16.92 -13.24 23.15
C VAL A 193 -18.21 -12.41 23.16
N ASP A 194 -19.13 -12.76 24.04
CA ASP A 194 -20.44 -12.12 24.20
C ASP A 194 -21.21 -12.02 22.87
N GLY A 195 -21.25 -13.11 22.09
CA GLY A 195 -21.95 -13.19 20.81
C GLY A 195 -21.17 -12.59 19.63
N SER A 196 -19.94 -12.13 19.82
CA SER A 196 -19.05 -11.72 18.72
C SER A 196 -18.10 -12.85 18.35
N LEU A 197 -17.92 -13.07 17.03
CA LEU A 197 -16.92 -14.01 16.52
C LEU A 197 -15.51 -13.53 16.88
N PHE A 198 -14.79 -14.36 17.59
CA PHE A 198 -13.38 -14.16 17.95
C PHE A 198 -12.54 -15.25 17.31
N LEU A 199 -11.66 -14.90 16.39
CA LEU A 199 -10.76 -15.81 15.72
C LEU A 199 -9.39 -15.75 16.38
N TYR A 200 -8.97 -16.86 16.99
CA TYR A 200 -7.67 -17.00 17.61
C TYR A 200 -6.69 -17.74 16.71
N HIS A 201 -5.51 -17.16 16.53
CA HIS A 201 -4.41 -17.72 15.74
C HIS A 201 -3.21 -17.93 16.66
N GLU A 202 -2.98 -19.20 17.06
CA GLU A 202 -1.84 -19.54 17.90
C GLU A 202 -0.56 -19.58 17.06
N VAL A 203 0.30 -18.60 17.25
CA VAL A 203 1.57 -18.45 16.54
C VAL A 203 2.61 -17.87 17.50
N PRO A 204 3.86 -18.38 17.53
CA PRO A 204 4.94 -17.74 18.26
C PRO A 204 5.21 -16.34 17.72
N THR A 205 5.02 -15.32 18.56
CA THR A 205 5.11 -13.90 18.19
C THR A 205 6.18 -13.13 18.95
N ASN A 206 7.02 -13.84 19.73
CA ASN A 206 8.05 -13.24 20.60
C ASN A 206 7.48 -12.22 21.60
N GLY A 207 6.31 -12.51 22.17
CA GLY A 207 5.66 -11.67 23.17
C GLY A 207 4.91 -10.47 22.59
N ILE A 208 4.61 -10.45 21.29
CA ILE A 208 3.81 -9.41 20.63
C ILE A 208 2.39 -9.93 20.41
N ALA A 209 1.41 -9.18 20.91
CA ALA A 209 -0.01 -9.36 20.62
C ALA A 209 -0.38 -8.59 19.34
N TYR A 210 -1.00 -9.26 18.37
CA TYR A 210 -1.59 -8.62 17.18
C TYR A 210 -3.09 -8.72 17.28
N LEU A 211 -3.77 -7.59 17.30
CA LEU A 211 -5.21 -7.46 17.42
C LEU A 211 -5.78 -6.77 16.18
N ASP A 212 -6.88 -7.30 15.66
CA ASP A 212 -7.68 -6.69 14.61
C ASP A 212 -9.16 -6.69 15.05
N LEU A 213 -9.72 -5.50 15.23
CA LEU A 213 -11.14 -5.28 15.51
C LEU A 213 -11.80 -4.87 14.19
N MET A 214 -12.74 -5.66 13.71
CA MET A 214 -13.39 -5.47 12.42
C MET A 214 -14.89 -5.25 12.63
N PHE A 215 -15.40 -4.11 12.15
CA PHE A 215 -16.82 -3.78 12.19
C PHE A 215 -17.41 -3.95 10.79
N ASP A 216 -18.44 -4.76 10.69
CA ASP A 216 -19.14 -5.06 9.43
C ASP A 216 -19.84 -3.81 8.88
N LEU A 217 -19.59 -3.51 7.61
CA LEU A 217 -20.14 -2.33 6.90
C LEU A 217 -21.31 -2.70 5.97
N LYS A 218 -21.88 -3.89 6.10
CA LYS A 218 -22.94 -4.40 5.21
C LYS A 218 -24.15 -3.48 5.09
N ASP A 219 -24.44 -2.73 6.14
CA ASP A 219 -25.61 -1.85 6.25
C ASP A 219 -25.28 -0.38 5.91
N LEU A 220 -24.05 -0.10 5.48
CA LEU A 220 -23.61 1.27 5.16
C LEU A 220 -24.19 1.73 3.83
N ALA A 221 -24.84 2.90 3.84
CA ALA A 221 -25.38 3.52 2.64
C ALA A 221 -24.27 3.95 1.66
N PRO A 222 -24.40 3.70 0.34
CA PRO A 222 -23.38 4.02 -0.66
C PRO A 222 -22.94 5.48 -0.68
N GLU A 223 -23.82 6.43 -0.41
CA GLU A 223 -23.53 7.84 -0.32
C GLU A 223 -22.60 8.21 0.83
N LYS A 224 -22.48 7.36 1.84
CA LYS A 224 -21.56 7.55 2.99
C LYS A 224 -20.15 6.99 2.76
N VAL A 225 -19.95 6.22 1.70
CA VAL A 225 -18.64 5.62 1.39
C VAL A 225 -17.50 6.63 1.28
N PRO A 226 -17.65 7.80 0.64
CA PRO A 226 -16.57 8.80 0.61
C PRO A 226 -16.26 9.40 1.99
N TYR A 227 -17.27 9.60 2.83
CA TYR A 227 -17.08 10.06 4.21
C TYR A 227 -16.38 9.00 5.07
N LEU A 228 -16.68 7.71 4.85
CA LEU A 228 -15.96 6.60 5.47
C LEU A 228 -14.47 6.61 5.09
N GLY A 229 -14.16 6.87 3.80
CA GLY A 229 -12.80 7.05 3.31
C GLY A 229 -12.06 8.19 3.98
N LEU A 230 -12.77 9.27 4.36
CA LEU A 230 -12.21 10.38 5.12
C LEU A 230 -12.08 10.04 6.61
N LEU A 231 -13.09 9.43 7.23
CA LEU A 231 -13.12 9.06 8.66
C LEU A 231 -11.88 8.25 9.05
N LYS A 232 -11.49 7.24 8.26
CA LYS A 232 -10.26 6.46 8.51
C LYS A 232 -8.98 7.29 8.51
N SER A 233 -9.01 8.49 7.89
CA SER A 233 -7.86 9.40 7.81
C SER A 233 -7.89 10.47 8.90
N VAL A 234 -9.02 10.62 9.59
CA VAL A 234 -9.26 11.59 10.68
C VAL A 234 -8.96 10.94 12.03
N LEU A 235 -9.47 9.73 12.26
CA LEU A 235 -9.30 9.03 13.53
C LEU A 235 -7.82 8.78 13.85
N GLY A 236 -7.41 9.11 15.08
CA GLY A 236 -6.02 9.08 15.52
C GLY A 236 -5.19 10.32 15.12
N TYR A 237 -5.79 11.28 14.40
CA TYR A 237 -5.14 12.52 13.97
C TYR A 237 -5.88 13.79 14.41
N VAL A 238 -6.88 13.66 15.26
CA VAL A 238 -7.61 14.72 15.94
C VAL A 238 -7.42 14.59 17.44
N ASP A 239 -7.70 15.65 18.18
CA ASP A 239 -7.67 15.61 19.64
C ASP A 239 -8.75 14.67 20.19
N THR A 240 -8.51 14.17 21.38
CA THR A 240 -9.43 13.30 22.11
C THR A 240 -9.76 13.95 23.46
N ALA A 241 -10.60 13.31 24.28
CA ALA A 241 -10.95 13.88 25.57
C ALA A 241 -9.75 14.11 26.51
N HIS A 242 -8.70 13.28 26.40
CA HIS A 242 -7.58 13.30 27.34
C HIS A 242 -6.24 13.64 26.69
N TYR A 243 -6.14 13.68 25.37
CA TYR A 243 -4.90 13.91 24.64
C TYR A 243 -5.10 14.86 23.47
N THR A 244 -4.18 15.77 23.25
CA THR A 244 -4.00 16.37 21.94
C THR A 244 -3.56 15.30 20.94
N TYR A 245 -3.79 15.49 19.65
CA TYR A 245 -3.38 14.52 18.63
C TYR A 245 -1.86 14.23 18.63
N GLY A 246 -1.05 15.22 19.04
CA GLY A 246 0.40 15.05 19.17
C GLY A 246 0.77 14.18 20.37
N GLU A 247 0.16 14.41 21.52
CA GLU A 247 0.33 13.61 22.73
C GLU A 247 -0.18 12.17 22.52
N LEU A 248 -1.35 12.01 21.90
CA LEU A 248 -1.90 10.71 21.54
C LEU A 248 -0.93 9.91 20.65
N SER A 249 -0.39 10.54 19.62
CA SER A 249 0.59 9.91 18.73
C SER A 249 1.87 9.49 19.48
N ASN A 250 2.36 10.35 20.36
CA ASN A 250 3.54 10.04 21.18
C ASN A 250 3.27 8.88 22.14
N GLU A 251 2.11 8.86 22.81
CA GLU A 251 1.73 7.79 23.73
C GLU A 251 1.58 6.44 22.99
N ILE A 252 0.90 6.42 21.83
CA ILE A 252 0.78 5.22 21.01
C ILE A 252 2.17 4.70 20.59
N ASN A 253 3.06 5.58 20.14
CA ASN A 253 4.40 5.18 19.70
C ASN A 253 5.32 4.76 20.85
N ALA A 254 5.14 5.32 22.05
CA ALA A 254 5.93 4.95 23.23
C ALA A 254 5.49 3.61 23.83
N GLU A 255 4.21 3.31 23.77
CA GLU A 255 3.64 2.21 24.55
C GLU A 255 3.24 1.00 23.70
N THR A 256 3.06 1.19 22.39
CA THR A 256 2.57 0.15 21.48
C THR A 256 3.46 0.01 20.22
N GLY A 257 3.21 -1.01 19.42
CA GLY A 257 3.78 -1.13 18.08
C GLY A 257 3.01 -0.35 17.00
N GLY A 258 2.03 0.44 17.43
CA GLY A 258 1.18 1.26 16.59
C GLY A 258 -0.28 0.79 16.54
N ILE A 259 -1.17 1.75 16.27
CA ILE A 259 -2.58 1.54 15.99
C ILE A 259 -2.85 2.06 14.58
N ASN A 260 -3.53 1.28 13.78
CA ASN A 260 -3.87 1.64 12.39
C ASN A 260 -5.36 1.46 12.14
N ILE A 261 -5.99 2.45 11.55
CA ILE A 261 -7.40 2.42 11.17
C ILE A 261 -7.46 2.26 9.65
N GLY A 262 -8.23 1.27 9.20
CA GLY A 262 -8.33 0.89 7.81
C GLY A 262 -9.72 0.45 7.40
N ILE A 263 -9.86 0.13 6.13
CA ILE A 263 -11.05 -0.51 5.58
C ILE A 263 -10.56 -1.69 4.77
N GLU A 264 -11.05 -2.86 5.11
CA GLU A 264 -10.77 -4.11 4.40
C GLU A 264 -11.98 -4.48 3.56
N VAL A 265 -11.74 -4.94 2.34
CA VAL A 265 -12.80 -5.35 1.42
C VAL A 265 -12.42 -6.71 0.84
N PHE A 266 -13.32 -7.67 0.97
CA PHE A 266 -13.12 -9.06 0.57
C PHE A 266 -14.15 -9.45 -0.48
N ASP A 267 -13.69 -9.98 -1.60
CA ASP A 267 -14.56 -10.55 -2.62
C ASP A 267 -15.03 -11.96 -2.22
N HIS A 268 -16.25 -12.29 -2.59
CA HIS A 268 -16.76 -13.64 -2.48
C HIS A 268 -16.36 -14.48 -3.69
N VAL A 269 -15.85 -15.69 -3.43
CA VAL A 269 -15.42 -16.59 -4.51
C VAL A 269 -16.59 -17.08 -5.35
N ASP A 270 -17.74 -17.23 -4.72
CA ASP A 270 -18.94 -17.82 -5.33
C ASP A 270 -19.88 -16.77 -5.95
N SER A 271 -19.62 -15.49 -5.76
CA SER A 271 -20.43 -14.38 -6.26
C SER A 271 -19.61 -13.37 -7.06
N THR A 272 -20.26 -12.72 -8.02
CA THR A 272 -19.69 -11.56 -8.76
C THR A 272 -20.25 -10.23 -8.25
N GLU A 273 -21.22 -10.28 -7.35
CA GLU A 273 -21.94 -9.11 -6.83
C GLU A 273 -21.67 -8.89 -5.35
N ASP A 274 -21.49 -9.98 -4.57
CA ASP A 274 -21.35 -9.91 -3.13
C ASP A 274 -19.89 -9.69 -2.72
N TYR A 275 -19.72 -8.91 -1.67
CA TYR A 275 -18.45 -8.65 -1.02
C TYR A 275 -18.66 -8.31 0.45
N ASP A 276 -17.66 -8.55 1.27
CA ASP A 276 -17.62 -8.08 2.66
C ASP A 276 -16.75 -6.82 2.75
N ALA A 277 -17.26 -5.82 3.45
CA ALA A 277 -16.48 -4.62 3.78
C ALA A 277 -16.45 -4.46 5.31
N MET A 278 -15.26 -4.18 5.85
CA MET A 278 -14.99 -4.06 7.28
C MET A 278 -14.25 -2.77 7.59
N PHE A 279 -14.74 -2.01 8.54
CA PHE A 279 -13.94 -0.96 9.18
C PHE A 279 -13.03 -1.64 10.19
N SER A 280 -11.71 -1.53 10.03
CA SER A 280 -10.73 -2.24 10.83
C SER A 280 -9.91 -1.31 11.71
N VAL A 281 -9.73 -1.71 12.97
CA VAL A 281 -8.83 -1.07 13.93
C VAL A 281 -7.79 -2.11 14.34
N ARG A 282 -6.58 -1.94 13.84
CA ARG A 282 -5.46 -2.85 14.07
C ARG A 282 -4.51 -2.29 15.09
N GLY A 283 -4.18 -3.10 16.07
CA GLY A 283 -3.18 -2.75 17.06
C GLY A 283 -2.19 -3.87 17.27
N LYS A 284 -0.97 -3.51 17.67
CA LYS A 284 0.03 -4.46 18.11
C LYS A 284 0.77 -3.94 19.31
N VAL A 285 1.08 -4.81 20.26
CA VAL A 285 1.65 -4.42 21.54
C VAL A 285 2.40 -5.58 22.18
N MET A 286 3.39 -5.27 23.03
CA MET A 286 4.00 -6.29 23.90
C MET A 286 3.00 -6.73 24.97
N TYR A 287 2.98 -8.02 25.32
CA TYR A 287 2.00 -8.59 26.28
C TYR A 287 1.83 -7.81 27.58
N PRO A 288 2.87 -7.30 28.26
CA PRO A 288 2.70 -6.53 29.50
C PRO A 288 1.93 -5.21 29.34
N LYS A 289 1.69 -4.76 28.08
CA LYS A 289 1.05 -3.48 27.76
C LYS A 289 -0.28 -3.64 27.00
N ILE A 290 -0.91 -4.80 27.06
CA ILE A 290 -2.20 -5.08 26.39
C ILE A 290 -3.28 -4.08 26.85
N ASP A 291 -3.35 -3.79 28.14
CA ASP A 291 -4.28 -2.81 28.72
C ASP A 291 -4.11 -1.41 28.12
N VAL A 292 -2.87 -1.00 27.88
CA VAL A 292 -2.55 0.29 27.24
C VAL A 292 -3.06 0.33 25.80
N LEU A 293 -2.89 -0.75 25.03
CA LEU A 293 -3.41 -0.83 23.67
C LEU A 293 -4.93 -0.59 23.65
N PHE A 294 -5.67 -1.29 24.51
CA PHE A 294 -7.12 -1.14 24.59
C PHE A 294 -7.55 0.24 25.10
N ARG A 295 -6.79 0.83 26.02
CA ARG A 295 -7.01 2.20 26.47
C ARG A 295 -6.89 3.19 25.32
N MET A 296 -5.84 3.08 24.50
CA MET A 296 -5.62 3.96 23.34
C MET A 296 -6.68 3.74 22.25
N ILE A 297 -7.08 2.49 21.99
CA ILE A 297 -8.16 2.19 21.04
C ILE A 297 -9.48 2.83 21.52
N ARG A 298 -9.80 2.67 22.81
CA ARG A 298 -11.02 3.27 23.39
C ARG A 298 -10.98 4.80 23.30
N GLU A 299 -9.84 5.41 23.57
CA GLU A 299 -9.64 6.84 23.45
C GLU A 299 -9.93 7.33 22.03
N ILE A 300 -9.38 6.66 21.01
CA ILE A 300 -9.60 7.01 19.61
C ILE A 300 -11.07 6.81 19.20
N LEU A 301 -11.67 5.68 19.56
CA LEU A 301 -13.00 5.33 19.04
C LEU A 301 -14.14 6.06 19.75
N ASN A 302 -14.00 6.36 21.04
CA ASN A 302 -15.10 6.90 21.83
C ASN A 302 -14.98 8.39 22.12
N THR A 303 -13.79 8.99 21.99
CA THR A 303 -13.55 10.36 22.47
C THR A 303 -12.88 11.28 21.47
N SER A 304 -12.68 10.84 20.21
CA SER A 304 -12.13 11.70 19.15
C SER A 304 -13.03 12.92 18.91
N SER A 305 -12.45 14.12 18.97
CA SER A 305 -13.14 15.38 18.70
C SER A 305 -13.21 15.63 17.20
N LEU A 306 -14.39 15.43 16.61
CA LEU A 306 -14.62 15.68 15.18
C LEU A 306 -15.11 17.12 14.92
N GLU A 307 -15.16 17.97 15.93
CA GLU A 307 -15.71 19.32 15.87
C GLU A 307 -14.65 20.39 15.56
N ASP A 308 -13.35 20.07 15.71
CA ASP A 308 -12.27 20.99 15.31
C ASP A 308 -12.18 21.10 13.78
N THR A 309 -12.97 22.03 13.24
CA THR A 309 -13.05 22.25 11.80
C THR A 309 -11.73 22.73 11.18
N LYS A 310 -10.87 23.42 11.96
CA LYS A 310 -9.54 23.82 11.48
C LYS A 310 -8.67 22.59 11.25
N ARG A 311 -8.67 21.67 12.20
CA ARG A 311 -7.92 20.44 12.12
C ARG A 311 -8.45 19.52 11.00
N LEU A 312 -9.77 19.42 10.87
CA LEU A 312 -10.39 18.69 9.74
C LEU A 312 -9.95 19.26 8.39
N TYR A 313 -9.90 20.57 8.23
CA TYR A 313 -9.42 21.20 6.98
C TYR A 313 -7.97 20.81 6.67
N GLU A 314 -7.08 20.86 7.66
CA GLU A 314 -5.67 20.46 7.51
C GLU A 314 -5.55 18.99 7.05
N ILE A 315 -6.37 18.10 7.63
CA ILE A 315 -6.40 16.68 7.25
C ILE A 315 -6.91 16.49 5.84
N ILE A 316 -8.00 17.19 5.45
CA ILE A 316 -8.58 17.14 4.10
C ILE A 316 -7.56 17.62 3.06
N ALA A 317 -6.88 18.73 3.29
CA ALA A 317 -5.84 19.26 2.41
C ALA A 317 -4.69 18.25 2.23
N ARG A 318 -4.27 17.61 3.32
CA ARG A 318 -3.25 16.55 3.31
C ARG A 318 -3.71 15.30 2.52
N VAL A 319 -4.95 14.85 2.73
CA VAL A 319 -5.55 13.70 2.04
C VAL A 319 -5.66 13.99 0.54
N LYS A 320 -6.14 15.19 0.16
CA LYS A 320 -6.19 15.63 -1.25
C LYS A 320 -4.81 15.61 -1.89
N SER A 321 -3.82 16.23 -1.25
CA SER A 321 -2.45 16.28 -1.78
C SER A 321 -1.87 14.87 -1.99
N ARG A 322 -2.09 13.95 -1.04
CA ARG A 322 -1.66 12.55 -1.15
C ARG A 322 -2.39 11.83 -2.28
N ALA A 323 -3.71 11.99 -2.39
CA ALA A 323 -4.50 11.39 -3.45
C ALA A 323 -4.03 11.88 -4.83
N GLN A 324 -3.81 13.19 -4.99
CA GLN A 324 -3.29 13.78 -6.22
C GLN A 324 -1.91 13.22 -6.60
N ALA A 325 -1.02 13.07 -5.63
CA ALA A 325 0.29 12.47 -5.87
C ALA A 325 0.17 11.00 -6.31
N ASN A 326 -0.76 10.24 -5.75
CA ASN A 326 -1.01 8.85 -6.11
C ASN A 326 -1.57 8.70 -7.53
N LEU A 327 -2.42 9.61 -8.00
CA LEU A 327 -2.93 9.61 -9.39
C LEU A 327 -1.78 9.65 -10.41
N VAL A 328 -0.67 10.32 -10.08
CA VAL A 328 0.50 10.41 -10.94
C VAL A 328 1.48 9.26 -10.74
N SER A 329 1.74 8.86 -9.49
CA SER A 329 2.76 7.85 -9.17
C SER A 329 2.26 6.41 -9.34
N ALA A 330 0.99 6.16 -9.04
CA ALA A 330 0.33 4.84 -9.09
C ALA A 330 -0.90 4.84 -10.02
N GLY A 331 -0.87 5.64 -11.10
CA GLY A 331 -1.99 5.82 -12.02
C GLY A 331 -2.51 4.52 -12.65
N HIS A 332 -1.65 3.51 -12.81
CA HIS A 332 -2.04 2.18 -13.26
C HIS A 332 -3.03 1.50 -12.29
N CYS A 333 -2.77 1.57 -10.97
CA CYS A 333 -3.70 1.03 -9.96
C CYS A 333 -5.03 1.78 -9.98
N THR A 334 -4.97 3.11 -10.09
CA THR A 334 -6.16 3.96 -10.18
C THR A 334 -6.97 3.66 -11.44
N ALA A 335 -6.32 3.48 -12.59
CA ALA A 335 -6.99 3.16 -13.84
C ALA A 335 -7.65 1.77 -13.79
N VAL A 336 -6.99 0.77 -13.19
CA VAL A 336 -7.58 -0.56 -12.99
C VAL A 336 -8.77 -0.49 -12.04
N LEU A 337 -8.64 0.18 -10.90
CA LEU A 337 -9.73 0.31 -9.94
C LEU A 337 -10.94 1.03 -10.56
N ARG A 338 -10.70 2.14 -11.25
CA ARG A 338 -11.75 2.88 -11.96
C ARG A 338 -12.44 2.03 -13.02
N GLY A 339 -11.68 1.31 -13.84
CA GLY A 339 -12.25 0.42 -14.86
C GLY A 339 -13.01 -0.77 -14.27
N ALA A 340 -12.52 -1.36 -13.17
CA ALA A 340 -13.20 -2.45 -12.47
C ALA A 340 -14.52 -2.00 -11.84
N SER A 341 -14.61 -0.76 -11.34
CA SER A 341 -15.81 -0.20 -10.71
C SER A 341 -17.03 -0.15 -11.63
N TYR A 342 -16.84 -0.26 -12.95
CA TYR A 342 -17.94 -0.32 -13.92
C TYR A 342 -18.64 -1.68 -14.01
N SER A 343 -18.07 -2.70 -13.37
CA SER A 343 -18.60 -4.06 -13.45
C SER A 343 -18.59 -4.82 -12.12
N SER A 344 -18.01 -4.25 -11.07
CA SER A 344 -17.87 -4.88 -9.76
C SER A 344 -18.35 -3.91 -8.67
N PRO A 345 -19.39 -4.26 -7.89
CA PRO A 345 -19.83 -3.47 -6.74
C PRO A 345 -18.73 -3.29 -5.69
N MET A 346 -17.91 -4.32 -5.45
CA MET A 346 -16.74 -4.22 -4.58
C MET A 346 -15.75 -3.16 -5.06
N ALA A 347 -15.39 -3.19 -6.35
CA ALA A 347 -14.48 -2.20 -6.91
C ALA A 347 -15.09 -0.78 -6.92
N ALA A 348 -16.41 -0.66 -7.09
CA ALA A 348 -17.11 0.62 -6.99
C ALA A 348 -17.10 1.16 -5.56
N PHE A 349 -17.26 0.30 -4.55
CA PHE A 349 -17.09 0.67 -3.15
C PHE A 349 -15.65 1.17 -2.87
N GLN A 350 -14.64 0.41 -3.30
CA GLN A 350 -13.23 0.80 -3.13
C GLN A 350 -12.89 2.10 -3.87
N GLU A 351 -13.43 2.29 -5.05
CA GLU A 351 -13.25 3.51 -5.86
C GLU A 351 -13.85 4.73 -5.17
N GLY A 352 -15.01 4.58 -4.53
CA GLY A 352 -15.67 5.63 -3.76
C GLY A 352 -14.91 6.09 -2.52
N MET A 353 -13.97 5.30 -1.99
CA MET A 353 -13.19 5.66 -0.79
C MET A 353 -11.69 5.84 -1.02
N SER A 354 -11.19 5.62 -2.24
CA SER A 354 -9.74 5.73 -2.52
C SER A 354 -9.39 6.05 -3.98
N GLY A 355 -10.35 5.99 -4.90
CA GLY A 355 -10.14 6.20 -6.33
C GLY A 355 -10.35 7.64 -6.79
N ILE A 356 -10.72 7.79 -8.07
CA ILE A 356 -10.93 9.10 -8.71
C ILE A 356 -12.17 9.79 -8.15
N ALA A 357 -13.28 9.06 -7.93
CA ALA A 357 -14.48 9.65 -7.33
C ALA A 357 -14.20 10.15 -5.90
N TYR A 358 -13.43 9.40 -5.14
CA TYR A 358 -12.98 9.86 -3.82
C TYR A 358 -12.13 11.13 -3.91
N TYR A 359 -11.16 11.18 -4.84
CA TYR A 359 -10.37 12.38 -5.05
C TYR A 359 -11.25 13.60 -5.38
N GLN A 360 -12.22 13.43 -6.29
CA GLN A 360 -13.16 14.48 -6.68
C GLN A 360 -14.04 14.93 -5.50
N PHE A 361 -14.48 13.99 -4.67
CA PHE A 361 -15.21 14.31 -3.43
C PHE A 361 -14.36 15.16 -2.47
N ILE A 362 -13.12 14.73 -2.19
CA ILE A 362 -12.19 15.45 -1.29
C ILE A 362 -11.83 16.83 -1.86
N GLU A 363 -11.59 16.95 -3.16
CA GLU A 363 -11.31 18.24 -3.82
C GLU A 363 -12.52 19.17 -3.72
N GLY A 364 -13.72 18.66 -3.96
CA GLY A 364 -14.97 19.42 -3.83
C GLY A 364 -15.25 19.85 -2.37
N LEU A 365 -14.92 18.98 -1.42
CA LEU A 365 -15.06 19.26 0.01
C LEU A 365 -14.08 20.36 0.46
N GLU A 366 -12.80 20.27 0.08
CA GLU A 366 -11.80 21.30 0.39
C GLU A 366 -12.18 22.66 -0.20
N LYS A 367 -12.59 22.69 -1.48
CA LYS A 367 -12.96 23.91 -2.18
C LYS A 367 -14.18 24.62 -1.55
N ASN A 368 -15.12 23.87 -1.01
CA ASN A 368 -16.36 24.37 -0.43
C ASN A 368 -16.41 24.17 1.10
N PHE A 369 -15.26 24.10 1.75
CA PHE A 369 -15.18 23.67 3.15
C PHE A 369 -16.01 24.54 4.09
N ASP A 370 -15.93 25.88 3.97
CA ASP A 370 -16.63 26.80 4.87
C ASP A 370 -18.15 26.64 4.87
N THR A 371 -18.72 26.20 3.73
CA THR A 371 -20.18 25.98 3.61
C THR A 371 -20.59 24.55 3.95
N ARG A 372 -19.65 23.58 3.99
CA ARG A 372 -19.93 22.17 4.20
C ARG A 372 -19.41 21.59 5.52
N LYS A 373 -18.66 22.37 6.30
CA LYS A 373 -18.01 21.88 7.52
C LYS A 373 -18.99 21.37 8.57
N GLU A 374 -20.16 21.99 8.73
CA GLU A 374 -21.18 21.53 9.70
C GLU A 374 -21.83 20.22 9.25
N GLU A 375 -22.17 20.10 7.97
CA GLU A 375 -22.63 18.85 7.35
C GLU A 375 -21.59 17.75 7.54
N LEU A 376 -20.31 18.04 7.26
CA LEU A 376 -19.22 17.09 7.41
C LEU A 376 -19.09 16.57 8.84
N VAL A 377 -19.08 17.45 9.84
CA VAL A 377 -19.01 17.06 11.25
C VAL A 377 -20.17 16.13 11.62
N LYS A 378 -21.38 16.48 11.18
CA LYS A 378 -22.57 15.66 11.41
C LYS A 378 -22.45 14.28 10.78
N GLU A 379 -21.99 14.20 9.53
CA GLU A 379 -21.82 12.92 8.82
C GLU A 379 -20.75 12.04 9.44
N LEU A 380 -19.62 12.61 9.86
CA LEU A 380 -18.56 11.86 10.53
C LEU A 380 -19.03 11.30 11.89
N ASN A 381 -19.76 12.10 12.70
CA ASN A 381 -20.33 11.63 13.96
C ASN A 381 -21.42 10.55 13.74
N SER A 382 -22.27 10.72 12.72
CA SER A 382 -23.27 9.70 12.33
C SER A 382 -22.60 8.37 11.98
N LEU A 383 -21.52 8.41 11.18
CA LEU A 383 -20.76 7.22 10.82
C LEU A 383 -20.16 6.50 12.04
N MET A 384 -19.63 7.24 13.02
CA MET A 384 -19.13 6.62 14.27
C MET A 384 -20.22 5.82 14.97
N THR A 385 -21.42 6.39 15.07
CA THR A 385 -22.57 5.74 15.72
C THR A 385 -23.07 4.53 14.91
N GLU A 386 -23.05 4.60 13.58
CA GLU A 386 -23.53 3.54 12.71
C GLU A 386 -22.57 2.36 12.61
N ILE A 387 -21.26 2.60 12.70
CA ILE A 387 -20.21 1.59 12.52
C ILE A 387 -19.84 0.92 13.84
N LEU A 388 -19.65 1.69 14.91
CA LEU A 388 -19.13 1.19 16.18
C LEU A 388 -20.24 0.55 17.01
N ARG A 389 -20.67 -0.63 16.58
CA ARG A 389 -21.77 -1.39 17.17
C ARG A 389 -21.33 -2.78 17.61
N PRO A 390 -21.81 -3.27 18.77
CA PRO A 390 -21.43 -4.58 19.29
C PRO A 390 -21.74 -5.73 18.33
N GLU A 391 -22.88 -5.66 17.62
CA GLU A 391 -23.34 -6.69 16.69
C GLU A 391 -22.54 -6.77 15.39
N TYR A 392 -21.81 -5.70 15.02
CA TYR A 392 -20.96 -5.69 13.83
C TYR A 392 -19.52 -6.12 14.11
N LEU A 393 -19.16 -6.25 15.40
CA LEU A 393 -17.79 -6.53 15.80
C LEU A 393 -17.41 -7.99 15.57
N LYS A 394 -16.35 -8.19 14.80
CA LYS A 394 -15.61 -9.45 14.64
C LYS A 394 -14.18 -9.19 15.10
N ILE A 395 -13.57 -10.12 15.79
CA ILE A 395 -12.24 -9.95 16.38
C ILE A 395 -11.30 -10.99 15.81
N SER A 396 -10.07 -10.60 15.56
CA SER A 396 -8.98 -11.51 15.28
C SER A 396 -7.79 -11.19 16.19
N TYR A 397 -7.26 -12.24 16.78
CA TYR A 397 -6.10 -12.17 17.62
C TYR A 397 -5.05 -13.19 17.21
N THR A 398 -3.80 -12.73 17.01
CA THR A 398 -2.64 -13.60 16.80
C THR A 398 -1.62 -13.39 17.91
N GLY A 399 -1.21 -14.48 18.56
CA GLY A 399 -0.27 -14.47 19.67
C GLY A 399 -0.20 -15.82 20.36
N GLU A 400 0.61 -15.90 21.40
CA GLU A 400 0.71 -17.07 22.25
C GLU A 400 -0.51 -17.16 23.20
N ARG A 401 -0.88 -18.36 23.62
CA ARG A 401 -2.07 -18.66 24.42
C ARG A 401 -2.09 -17.96 25.78
N GLU A 402 -0.93 -17.67 26.35
CA GLU A 402 -0.82 -17.06 27.67
C GLU A 402 -1.50 -15.68 27.80
N SER A 403 -1.62 -14.95 26.68
CA SER A 403 -2.22 -13.61 26.63
C SER A 403 -3.69 -13.61 26.18
N LEU A 404 -4.24 -14.79 25.78
CA LEU A 404 -5.58 -14.91 25.21
C LEU A 404 -6.68 -14.44 26.17
N ASP A 405 -6.64 -14.88 27.43
CA ASP A 405 -7.66 -14.54 28.42
C ASP A 405 -7.72 -13.04 28.70
N GLU A 406 -6.56 -12.37 28.78
CA GLU A 406 -6.52 -10.92 28.98
C GLU A 406 -7.06 -10.18 27.74
N ILE A 407 -6.73 -10.62 26.53
CA ILE A 407 -7.27 -10.06 25.30
C ILE A 407 -8.81 -10.20 25.26
N MET A 408 -9.34 -11.38 25.54
CA MET A 408 -10.80 -11.61 25.56
C MET A 408 -11.52 -10.73 26.60
N LYS A 409 -10.93 -10.58 27.80
CA LYS A 409 -11.45 -9.70 28.84
C LYS A 409 -11.48 -8.23 28.41
N GLN A 410 -10.41 -7.74 27.78
CA GLN A 410 -10.30 -6.37 27.29
C GLN A 410 -11.28 -6.11 26.12
N VAL A 411 -11.42 -7.06 25.20
CA VAL A 411 -12.42 -7.01 24.10
C VAL A 411 -13.84 -6.90 24.68
N LYS A 412 -14.18 -7.72 25.66
CA LYS A 412 -15.49 -7.66 26.32
C LYS A 412 -15.73 -6.28 26.95
N ALA A 413 -14.76 -5.73 27.67
CA ALA A 413 -14.87 -4.41 28.27
C ALA A 413 -15.01 -3.29 27.23
N LEU A 414 -14.29 -3.39 26.11
CA LEU A 414 -14.39 -2.44 25.00
C LEU A 414 -15.76 -2.51 24.32
N LYS A 415 -16.27 -3.71 24.06
CA LYS A 415 -17.57 -3.94 23.42
C LYS A 415 -18.73 -3.26 24.16
N HIS A 416 -18.70 -3.21 25.47
CA HIS A 416 -19.72 -2.53 26.28
C HIS A 416 -19.70 -1.00 26.17
N THR A 417 -18.72 -0.42 25.51
CA THR A 417 -18.63 1.04 25.26
C THR A 417 -19.22 1.47 23.92
N PHE A 418 -19.63 0.53 23.06
CA PHE A 418 -20.16 0.82 21.74
C PHE A 418 -21.65 1.15 21.75
N HIS A 419 -22.11 1.76 20.65
CA HIS A 419 -23.48 2.21 20.47
C HIS A 419 -24.46 1.03 20.30
N THR A 420 -25.59 1.08 21.02
CA THR A 420 -26.64 0.04 20.96
C THR A 420 -27.97 0.56 20.45
N GLU A 421 -28.06 1.84 20.11
CA GLU A 421 -29.28 2.46 19.58
C GLU A 421 -29.61 1.85 18.20
N SER A 422 -30.90 1.69 17.90
CA SER A 422 -31.32 1.20 16.58
C SER A 422 -30.96 2.19 15.48
N VAL A 423 -30.43 1.67 14.37
CA VAL A 423 -30.14 2.45 13.16
C VAL A 423 -31.09 1.99 12.07
N ASP A 424 -31.67 2.95 11.34
CA ASP A 424 -32.51 2.62 10.18
C ASP A 424 -31.65 2.01 9.07
N ILE A 425 -31.83 0.72 8.84
CA ILE A 425 -31.13 -0.02 7.79
C ILE A 425 -31.94 0.12 6.50
N THR A 426 -31.33 0.71 5.49
CA THR A 426 -31.88 0.74 4.14
C THR A 426 -30.96 -0.08 3.24
N GLU A 427 -31.43 -1.23 2.77
CA GLU A 427 -30.71 -2.00 1.75
C GLU A 427 -30.52 -1.14 0.51
N LYS A 428 -29.29 -0.77 0.24
CA LYS A 428 -28.91 -0.05 -0.98
C LYS A 428 -27.75 -0.78 -1.66
N SER A 429 -27.96 -1.19 -2.90
CA SER A 429 -26.90 -1.76 -3.72
C SER A 429 -26.13 -0.68 -4.47
N ILE A 430 -24.83 -0.88 -4.63
CA ILE A 430 -24.01 -0.02 -5.49
C ILE A 430 -24.30 -0.39 -6.94
N SER A 431 -24.80 0.58 -7.71
CA SER A 431 -25.05 0.41 -9.13
C SER A 431 -23.75 0.58 -9.94
N CYS A 432 -23.47 -0.36 -10.82
CA CYS A 432 -22.35 -0.33 -11.73
C CYS A 432 -22.80 0.03 -13.16
N GLU A 433 -22.24 1.08 -13.73
CA GLU A 433 -22.54 1.50 -15.09
C GLU A 433 -21.29 1.41 -15.96
N LYS A 434 -21.35 0.67 -17.07
CA LYS A 434 -20.23 0.49 -17.98
C LYS A 434 -19.88 1.80 -18.70
N LYS A 435 -18.62 2.24 -18.56
CA LYS A 435 -18.10 3.47 -19.19
C LYS A 435 -16.74 3.23 -19.84
N ASN A 436 -16.42 4.08 -20.83
CA ASN A 436 -15.08 4.27 -21.34
C ASN A 436 -14.69 5.72 -21.03
N GLU A 437 -13.66 5.91 -20.24
CA GLU A 437 -13.26 7.23 -19.77
C GLU A 437 -11.76 7.45 -19.95
N GLY A 438 -11.38 8.71 -20.07
CA GLY A 438 -9.99 9.16 -20.04
C GLY A 438 -9.88 10.39 -19.12
N PHE A 439 -8.84 10.37 -18.27
CA PHE A 439 -8.54 11.47 -17.36
C PHE A 439 -7.21 12.09 -17.74
N THR A 440 -7.18 13.41 -17.89
CA THR A 440 -5.95 14.16 -18.17
C THR A 440 -5.22 14.49 -16.88
N THR A 441 -3.90 14.33 -16.89
CA THR A 441 -3.02 14.67 -15.78
C THR A 441 -1.89 15.57 -16.28
N SER A 442 -1.12 16.16 -15.37
CA SER A 442 0.11 16.90 -15.71
C SER A 442 1.28 16.00 -16.12
N GLY A 443 1.10 14.69 -16.13
CA GLY A 443 2.14 13.72 -16.51
C GLY A 443 2.36 13.66 -18.03
N GLN A 444 3.56 13.28 -18.43
CA GLN A 444 3.93 13.07 -19.84
C GLN A 444 3.77 11.61 -20.29
N VAL A 445 3.25 10.75 -19.40
CA VAL A 445 3.07 9.32 -19.62
C VAL A 445 1.64 8.93 -19.29
N GLN A 446 1.18 7.84 -19.85
CA GLN A 446 -0.17 7.33 -19.69
C GLN A 446 -0.19 6.05 -18.87
N TYR A 447 -1.37 5.70 -18.39
CA TYR A 447 -1.70 4.45 -17.72
C TYR A 447 -2.95 3.91 -18.42
N VAL A 448 -2.79 2.91 -19.26
CA VAL A 448 -3.86 2.39 -20.09
C VAL A 448 -4.36 1.09 -19.48
N ALA A 449 -5.60 1.08 -19.00
CA ALA A 449 -6.22 -0.09 -18.39
C ALA A 449 -7.40 -0.58 -19.23
N ARG A 450 -7.52 -1.89 -19.34
CA ARG A 450 -8.71 -2.59 -19.83
C ARG A 450 -9.15 -3.58 -18.76
N THR A 451 -10.40 -3.51 -18.37
CA THR A 451 -10.97 -4.32 -17.29
C THR A 451 -12.22 -5.05 -17.74
N GLY A 452 -12.55 -6.11 -17.03
CA GLY A 452 -13.77 -6.86 -17.26
C GLY A 452 -14.03 -7.89 -16.17
N ASN A 453 -15.16 -8.58 -16.30
CA ASN A 453 -15.48 -9.73 -15.46
C ASN A 453 -15.90 -10.91 -16.33
N PHE A 454 -15.06 -11.95 -16.38
CA PHE A 454 -15.29 -13.11 -17.23
C PHE A 454 -16.40 -14.03 -16.67
N ARG A 455 -16.60 -14.07 -15.33
CA ARG A 455 -17.69 -14.87 -14.73
C ARG A 455 -19.06 -14.32 -15.09
N LYS A 456 -19.23 -13.01 -15.20
CA LYS A 456 -20.46 -12.37 -15.72
C LYS A 456 -20.76 -12.75 -17.18
N LYS A 457 -19.82 -13.38 -17.88
CA LYS A 457 -19.97 -13.93 -19.22
C LYS A 457 -20.11 -15.45 -19.24
N GLY A 458 -20.26 -16.09 -18.09
CA GLY A 458 -20.46 -17.54 -17.94
C GLY A 458 -19.18 -18.38 -17.94
N TYR A 459 -18.01 -17.75 -17.84
CA TYR A 459 -16.72 -18.49 -17.73
C TYR A 459 -16.35 -18.69 -16.27
N GLU A 460 -15.84 -19.86 -15.95
CA GLU A 460 -15.38 -20.20 -14.61
C GLU A 460 -13.90 -19.86 -14.41
N TYR A 461 -13.51 -19.60 -13.15
CA TYR A 461 -12.11 -19.47 -12.79
C TYR A 461 -11.43 -20.84 -12.75
N THR A 462 -10.23 -20.92 -13.29
CA THR A 462 -9.34 -22.07 -13.14
C THR A 462 -7.92 -21.61 -12.82
N GLY A 463 -7.13 -22.47 -12.17
CA GLY A 463 -5.71 -22.18 -11.89
C GLY A 463 -4.85 -21.91 -13.14
N ALA A 464 -5.32 -22.34 -14.31
CA ALA A 464 -4.68 -22.01 -15.58
C ALA A 464 -4.62 -20.50 -15.85
N LEU A 465 -5.57 -19.71 -15.32
CA LEU A 465 -5.55 -18.25 -15.46
C LEU A 465 -4.38 -17.59 -14.69
N ASP A 466 -3.94 -18.19 -13.60
CA ASP A 466 -2.75 -17.72 -12.90
C ASP A 466 -1.47 -17.98 -13.70
N ILE A 467 -1.40 -19.13 -14.39
CA ILE A 467 -0.30 -19.45 -15.32
C ILE A 467 -0.34 -18.50 -16.51
N LEU A 468 -1.53 -18.29 -17.10
CA LEU A 468 -1.74 -17.34 -18.20
C LEU A 468 -1.29 -15.92 -17.81
N LYS A 469 -1.56 -15.48 -16.58
CA LYS A 469 -1.06 -14.20 -16.07
C LYS A 469 0.46 -14.12 -16.15
N VAL A 470 1.18 -15.18 -15.79
CA VAL A 470 2.65 -15.22 -15.85
C VAL A 470 3.12 -15.17 -17.30
N ILE A 471 2.55 -16.01 -18.18
CA ILE A 471 2.85 -16.03 -19.61
C ILE A 471 2.66 -14.63 -20.23
N LEU A 472 1.48 -14.05 -20.05
CA LEU A 472 1.17 -12.72 -20.62
C LEU A 472 2.10 -11.63 -20.07
N SER A 473 2.42 -11.65 -18.79
CA SER A 473 3.23 -10.62 -18.14
C SER A 473 4.69 -10.64 -18.58
N TYR A 474 5.27 -11.82 -18.84
CA TYR A 474 6.69 -11.96 -19.18
C TYR A 474 6.96 -12.06 -20.67
N ASP A 475 6.06 -12.64 -21.45
CA ASP A 475 6.26 -12.80 -22.88
C ASP A 475 5.50 -11.72 -23.67
N TYR A 476 4.19 -11.85 -23.81
CA TYR A 476 3.43 -11.05 -24.74
C TYR A 476 3.37 -9.56 -24.38
N LEU A 477 2.92 -9.24 -23.18
CA LEU A 477 2.77 -7.85 -22.75
C LEU A 477 4.13 -7.17 -22.59
N TRP A 478 5.09 -7.87 -22.00
CA TRP A 478 6.43 -7.32 -21.81
C TRP A 478 7.10 -6.98 -23.14
N MET A 479 7.07 -7.92 -24.10
CA MET A 479 7.69 -7.70 -25.42
C MET A 479 7.00 -6.58 -26.19
N ASN A 480 5.65 -6.56 -26.21
CA ASN A 480 4.93 -5.61 -27.06
C ASN A 480 4.78 -4.21 -26.43
N LEU A 481 4.58 -4.11 -25.11
CA LEU A 481 4.38 -2.84 -24.41
C LEU A 481 5.68 -2.23 -23.91
N ARG A 482 6.57 -3.04 -23.30
CA ARG A 482 7.82 -2.51 -22.74
C ARG A 482 8.94 -2.48 -23.77
N VAL A 483 9.34 -3.63 -24.32
CA VAL A 483 10.52 -3.73 -25.18
C VAL A 483 10.30 -2.97 -26.49
N LYS A 484 9.21 -3.26 -27.20
CA LYS A 484 8.87 -2.63 -28.48
C LYS A 484 8.07 -1.33 -28.34
N GLY A 485 7.33 -1.17 -27.23
CA GLY A 485 6.42 -0.05 -27.02
C GLY A 485 6.97 1.08 -26.16
N GLY A 486 8.05 0.85 -25.40
CA GLY A 486 8.65 1.87 -24.54
C GLY A 486 7.91 2.16 -23.24
N ALA A 487 6.87 1.40 -22.89
CA ALA A 487 6.24 1.48 -21.57
C ALA A 487 7.24 1.04 -20.48
N TYR A 488 7.13 1.60 -19.28
CA TYR A 488 8.01 1.20 -18.19
C TYR A 488 7.64 -0.17 -17.61
N GLY A 489 6.37 -0.56 -17.68
CA GLY A 489 5.90 -1.86 -17.22
C GLY A 489 4.50 -2.19 -17.73
N CYS A 490 4.11 -3.45 -17.52
CA CYS A 490 2.79 -3.97 -17.86
C CYS A 490 2.39 -5.04 -16.85
N MET A 491 1.10 -5.16 -16.59
CA MET A 491 0.55 -6.14 -15.65
C MET A 491 -0.77 -6.69 -16.19
N SER A 492 -1.10 -7.91 -15.76
CA SER A 492 -2.40 -8.53 -15.95
C SER A 492 -2.86 -9.20 -14.67
N GLY A 493 -4.15 -9.40 -14.52
CA GLY A 493 -4.70 -10.10 -13.37
C GLY A 493 -6.03 -10.75 -13.67
N PHE A 494 -6.27 -11.90 -13.01
CA PHE A 494 -7.51 -12.66 -13.07
C PHE A 494 -7.86 -13.09 -11.66
N LYS A 495 -8.95 -12.59 -11.11
CA LYS A 495 -9.41 -12.94 -9.77
C LYS A 495 -10.43 -14.08 -9.81
N ARG A 496 -10.58 -14.78 -8.70
CA ARG A 496 -11.59 -15.84 -8.54
C ARG A 496 -13.01 -15.31 -8.66
N SER A 497 -13.27 -14.08 -8.23
CA SER A 497 -14.53 -13.35 -8.43
C SER A 497 -14.85 -13.01 -9.90
N GLY A 498 -13.91 -13.30 -10.81
CA GLY A 498 -14.05 -13.05 -12.25
C GLY A 498 -13.49 -11.72 -12.73
N GLU A 499 -13.12 -10.82 -11.85
CA GLU A 499 -12.45 -9.57 -12.23
C GLU A 499 -11.16 -9.86 -12.97
N SER A 500 -10.97 -9.18 -14.08
CA SER A 500 -9.75 -9.29 -14.89
C SER A 500 -9.33 -7.95 -15.43
N TYR A 501 -8.02 -7.79 -15.62
CA TYR A 501 -7.47 -6.56 -16.16
C TYR A 501 -6.16 -6.77 -16.91
N PHE A 502 -5.91 -5.86 -17.84
CA PHE A 502 -4.63 -5.58 -18.46
C PHE A 502 -4.32 -4.12 -18.24
N VAL A 503 -3.08 -3.78 -17.87
CA VAL A 503 -2.69 -2.39 -17.64
C VAL A 503 -1.25 -2.14 -18.02
N SER A 504 -0.98 -0.97 -18.62
CA SER A 504 0.36 -0.46 -18.86
C SER A 504 0.75 0.58 -17.82
N TYR A 505 2.05 0.69 -17.53
CA TYR A 505 2.62 1.61 -16.56
C TYR A 505 3.63 2.53 -17.22
N ARG A 506 3.38 3.85 -17.11
CA ARG A 506 4.18 4.90 -17.75
C ARG A 506 4.38 4.63 -19.24
N ASP A 507 3.28 4.57 -19.94
CA ASP A 507 3.19 4.21 -21.34
C ASP A 507 3.21 5.48 -22.22
N PRO A 508 4.04 5.55 -23.26
CA PRO A 508 4.00 6.66 -24.21
C PRO A 508 2.83 6.55 -25.22
N HIS A 509 2.17 5.39 -25.31
CA HIS A 509 1.17 5.12 -26.34
C HIS A 509 -0.20 4.77 -25.73
N LEU A 510 -1.29 5.28 -26.34
CA LEU A 510 -2.65 4.92 -25.98
C LEU A 510 -3.23 3.87 -26.95
N LYS A 511 -3.31 4.25 -28.23
CA LYS A 511 -3.96 3.40 -29.26
C LYS A 511 -3.22 2.10 -29.48
N ARG A 512 -1.91 2.16 -29.66
CA ARG A 512 -1.07 0.97 -29.83
C ARG A 512 -1.22 -0.02 -28.67
N THR A 513 -1.31 0.48 -27.45
CA THR A 513 -1.49 -0.36 -26.26
C THR A 513 -2.84 -1.08 -26.28
N LEU A 514 -3.90 -0.38 -26.68
CA LEU A 514 -5.22 -1.01 -26.86
C LEU A 514 -5.19 -2.08 -27.97
N ASP A 515 -4.49 -1.83 -29.08
CA ASP A 515 -4.32 -2.80 -30.16
C ASP A 515 -3.56 -4.05 -29.66
N VAL A 516 -2.55 -3.88 -28.78
CA VAL A 516 -1.85 -5.01 -28.14
C VAL A 516 -2.82 -5.82 -27.28
N TYR A 517 -3.71 -5.18 -26.51
CA TYR A 517 -4.70 -5.91 -25.71
C TYR A 517 -5.70 -6.67 -26.57
N GLU A 518 -6.10 -6.14 -27.72
CA GLU A 518 -6.94 -6.85 -28.70
C GLU A 518 -6.25 -8.06 -29.32
N GLY A 519 -4.93 -8.05 -29.41
CA GLY A 519 -4.13 -9.17 -29.94
C GLY A 519 -3.98 -10.36 -28.98
N ILE A 520 -4.27 -10.21 -27.66
CA ILE A 520 -4.09 -11.28 -26.66
C ILE A 520 -4.82 -12.58 -27.05
N PRO A 521 -6.09 -12.58 -27.50
CA PRO A 521 -6.77 -13.83 -27.85
C PRO A 521 -6.10 -14.60 -29.01
N ALA A 522 -5.52 -13.90 -29.99
CA ALA A 522 -4.77 -14.53 -31.06
C ALA A 522 -3.48 -15.16 -30.53
N TYR A 523 -2.72 -14.41 -29.77
CA TYR A 523 -1.50 -14.91 -29.12
C TYR A 523 -1.76 -16.17 -28.27
N VAL A 524 -2.79 -16.17 -27.44
CA VAL A 524 -3.12 -17.34 -26.58
C VAL A 524 -3.53 -18.55 -27.40
N ARG A 525 -4.23 -18.36 -28.55
CA ARG A 525 -4.62 -19.44 -29.43
C ARG A 525 -3.41 -20.11 -30.09
N ASP A 526 -2.43 -19.30 -30.48
CA ASP A 526 -1.26 -19.74 -31.24
C ASP A 526 -0.08 -20.09 -30.30
N PHE A 527 -0.25 -19.90 -28.98
CA PHE A 527 0.78 -20.13 -27.97
C PHE A 527 1.21 -21.60 -27.94
N GLN A 528 2.50 -21.81 -27.99
CA GLN A 528 3.14 -23.13 -27.83
C GLN A 528 4.30 -22.97 -26.85
N ALA A 529 4.44 -23.93 -25.97
CA ALA A 529 5.54 -24.01 -25.02
C ALA A 529 5.97 -25.47 -24.89
N ASP A 530 7.25 -25.72 -24.80
CA ASP A 530 7.77 -27.04 -24.45
C ASP A 530 7.57 -27.34 -22.94
N GLU A 531 7.95 -28.54 -22.50
CA GLU A 531 7.77 -28.95 -21.11
C GLU A 531 8.61 -28.11 -20.15
N ARG A 532 9.82 -27.70 -20.55
CA ARG A 532 10.70 -26.86 -19.74
C ARG A 532 10.11 -25.47 -19.54
N GLU A 533 9.64 -24.85 -20.61
CA GLU A 533 8.99 -23.54 -20.57
C GLU A 533 7.72 -23.57 -19.74
N MET A 534 6.87 -24.58 -19.94
CA MET A 534 5.65 -24.74 -19.16
C MET A 534 5.97 -24.95 -17.67
N THR A 535 7.02 -25.72 -17.34
CA THR A 535 7.48 -25.90 -15.96
C THR A 535 7.95 -24.57 -15.34
N LYS A 536 8.67 -23.73 -16.12
CA LYS A 536 9.08 -22.38 -15.70
C LYS A 536 7.88 -21.52 -15.31
N TYR A 537 6.83 -21.49 -16.14
CA TYR A 537 5.62 -20.72 -15.87
C TYR A 537 4.86 -21.23 -14.64
N ILE A 538 4.74 -22.55 -14.49
CA ILE A 538 4.09 -23.17 -13.31
C ILE A 538 4.85 -22.81 -12.04
N ILE A 539 6.18 -22.97 -12.03
CA ILE A 539 7.03 -22.64 -10.87
C ILE A 539 6.96 -21.15 -10.56
N GLY A 540 7.02 -20.28 -11.57
CA GLY A 540 6.85 -18.84 -11.40
C GLY A 540 5.49 -18.47 -10.79
N THR A 541 4.43 -19.17 -11.18
CA THR A 541 3.09 -19.00 -10.62
C THR A 541 3.03 -19.40 -9.14
N ILE A 542 3.56 -20.58 -8.82
CA ILE A 542 3.56 -21.08 -7.44
C ILE A 542 4.46 -20.24 -6.54
N SER A 543 5.65 -19.85 -7.03
CA SER A 543 6.55 -18.96 -6.28
C SER A 543 5.86 -17.66 -5.86
N GLY A 544 5.02 -17.09 -6.72
CA GLY A 544 4.22 -15.92 -6.38
C GLY A 544 3.14 -16.17 -5.30
N LYS A 545 2.74 -17.44 -5.11
CA LYS A 545 1.79 -17.86 -4.05
C LYS A 545 2.47 -18.29 -2.76
N ASP A 546 3.71 -18.74 -2.84
CA ASP A 546 4.52 -19.20 -1.71
C ASP A 546 5.38 -18.07 -1.09
N VAL A 547 5.14 -16.83 -1.47
CA VAL A 547 5.80 -15.68 -0.84
C VAL A 547 5.55 -15.76 0.67
N PRO A 548 6.59 -15.59 1.52
CA PRO A 548 6.43 -15.56 2.96
C PRO A 548 5.41 -14.49 3.35
N GLU A 549 4.30 -14.94 3.91
CA GLU A 549 3.30 -14.02 4.47
C GLU A 549 3.75 -13.61 5.87
N HIS A 550 3.76 -12.30 6.14
CA HIS A 550 3.93 -11.79 7.48
C HIS A 550 2.80 -12.30 8.38
N LEU A 551 3.06 -12.48 9.68
CA LEU A 551 2.06 -12.89 10.66
C LEU A 551 0.76 -12.08 10.50
N ARG A 552 0.89 -10.80 10.27
CA ARG A 552 -0.21 -9.85 10.03
C ARG A 552 -1.04 -10.15 8.78
N CYS A 553 -0.41 -10.61 7.69
CA CYS A 553 -1.14 -10.98 6.47
C CYS A 553 -1.87 -12.31 6.62
N ARG A 554 -1.37 -13.21 7.48
CA ARG A 554 -2.05 -14.45 7.82
C ARG A 554 -3.34 -14.24 8.60
N GLU A 555 -3.45 -13.13 9.32
CA GLU A 555 -4.57 -12.79 10.18
C GLU A 555 -5.85 -12.43 9.43
N VAL A 556 -5.74 -11.74 8.31
CA VAL A 556 -6.90 -11.14 7.63
C VAL A 556 -7.60 -12.13 6.71
N PHE A 557 -6.84 -12.98 6.04
CA PHE A 557 -7.33 -13.76 4.91
C PHE A 557 -8.15 -15.03 5.20
N PRO A 558 -7.94 -15.80 6.27
CA PRO A 558 -8.73 -16.99 6.53
C PRO A 558 -10.05 -16.75 7.27
N LYS A 559 -10.44 -15.51 7.54
CA LYS A 559 -11.29 -15.17 8.68
C LYS A 559 -12.78 -15.20 8.43
N LEU A 560 -13.23 -15.00 7.20
CA LEU A 560 -14.65 -14.89 6.91
C LEU A 560 -15.13 -16.08 6.09
N PRO A 561 -16.18 -16.81 6.54
CA PRO A 561 -16.80 -17.86 5.73
C PRO A 561 -17.24 -17.30 4.38
N GLY A 562 -16.79 -17.90 3.27
CA GLY A 562 -17.13 -17.45 1.91
C GLY A 562 -16.15 -16.45 1.28
N SER A 563 -15.21 -15.87 2.03
CA SER A 563 -14.21 -14.97 1.43
C SER A 563 -13.19 -15.73 0.57
N ALA A 564 -12.68 -15.09 -0.49
CA ALA A 564 -11.69 -15.66 -1.43
C ALA A 564 -10.42 -16.20 -0.74
N ALA A 565 -10.16 -15.75 0.45
CA ALA A 565 -8.99 -16.12 1.24
C ALA A 565 -9.09 -17.49 1.92
N LEU A 566 -10.30 -17.98 2.22
CA LEU A 566 -10.51 -19.31 2.83
C LEU A 566 -10.28 -20.47 1.84
N GLN A 567 -10.22 -20.20 0.55
CA GLN A 567 -10.15 -21.23 -0.48
C GLN A 567 -8.80 -21.32 -1.19
N ARG A 568 -7.70 -21.00 -0.52
CA ARG A 568 -6.35 -21.36 -0.99
C ARG A 568 -6.11 -22.88 -0.85
N LYS A 569 -7.07 -23.67 -1.29
CA LYS A 569 -6.89 -25.11 -1.52
C LYS A 569 -6.61 -25.37 -2.97
#